data_159e7eefc4618f59a178bfc1018053a7
#
_entry.id   159e7eefc4618f59a178bfc1018053a7
#
_cell.length_a   1.000
_cell.length_b   1.000
_cell.length_c   1.000
_cell.angle_alpha   90.00
_cell.angle_beta   90.00
_cell.angle_gamma   90.00
#
_symmetry.space_group_name_H-M   'P 1'
#
loop_
_entity.id
_entity.type
_entity.pdbx_description
1 polymer ?
#
loop_
_entity_poly.entity_id
_entity_poly.type
_entity_poly.pdbx_seq_one_letter_code
_entity_poly.pdbx_strand_id
1 'polypeptide(L)' 'MRFEVDLTEEEGGIFKATAVAYPSVTATGRTEKEALGLLMQAMDKYMRAQAKEHGPR' A
#
# COMPACT_ATOMS: atom_id res chain seq x y z
N MET A 1 16.35 -3.27 0.78
CA MET A 1 15.39 -2.34 1.35
C MET A 1 14.24 -3.08 2.02
N ARG A 2 13.82 -2.61 3.15
CA ARG A 2 12.80 -3.31 3.90
C ARG A 2 11.48 -2.56 3.86
N PHE A 3 10.41 -3.29 3.70
CA PHE A 3 9.09 -2.71 3.58
C PHE A 3 8.11 -3.49 4.44
N GLU A 4 7.58 -2.84 5.45
CA GLU A 4 6.69 -3.51 6.39
C GLU A 4 5.25 -3.21 6.06
N VAL A 5 4.43 -4.24 6.14
CA VAL A 5 3.02 -4.15 5.82
C VAL A 5 2.21 -4.75 6.95
N ASP A 6 1.16 -4.04 7.32
CA ASP A 6 0.22 -4.52 8.31
C ASP A 6 -0.98 -5.09 7.56
N LEU A 7 -1.24 -6.37 7.77
CA LEU A 7 -2.30 -7.06 7.04
C LEU A 7 -3.36 -7.54 8.03
N THR A 8 -4.59 -7.07 7.84
CA THR A 8 -5.68 -7.46 8.72
C THR A 8 -6.84 -7.98 7.89
N GLU A 9 -7.63 -8.85 8.50
CA GLU A 9 -8.84 -9.36 7.88
C GLU A 9 -10.04 -8.62 8.42
N GLU A 10 -10.81 -8.04 7.52
CA GLU A 10 -12.00 -7.28 7.89
C GLU A 10 -13.22 -8.11 7.67
N GLU A 11 -14.36 -7.62 8.10
CA GLU A 11 -15.61 -8.31 7.92
C GLU A 11 -15.90 -8.54 6.45
N GLY A 12 -16.57 -9.65 6.15
CA GLY A 12 -16.90 -9.98 4.79
C GLY A 12 -15.78 -10.64 4.01
N GLY A 13 -14.74 -11.08 4.69
CA GLY A 13 -13.64 -11.75 4.02
C GLY A 13 -12.73 -10.82 3.23
N ILE A 14 -12.72 -9.56 3.62
CA ILE A 14 -11.87 -8.57 2.96
C ILE A 14 -10.56 -8.47 3.74
N PHE A 15 -9.45 -8.42 3.02
CA PHE A 15 -8.16 -8.21 3.63
C PHE A 15 -7.70 -6.79 3.37
N LYS A 16 -7.16 -6.16 4.40
CA LYS A 16 -6.68 -4.80 4.30
C LYS A 16 -5.19 -4.77 4.56
N ALA A 17 -4.44 -4.19 3.64
CA ALA A 17 -2.99 -4.05 3.77
C ALA A 17 -2.65 -2.58 3.91
N THR A 18 -1.82 -2.28 4.88
CA THR A 18 -1.41 -0.90 5.15
C THR A 18 0.10 -0.83 5.25
N ALA A 19 0.69 0.15 4.59
CA ALA A 19 2.12 0.37 4.69
C ALA A 19 2.42 0.97 6.05
N VAL A 20 3.24 0.30 6.84
CA VAL A 20 3.51 0.75 8.20
C VAL A 20 4.16 2.13 8.22
N ALA A 21 5.11 2.34 7.33
CA ALA A 21 5.82 3.62 7.29
C ALA A 21 4.98 4.73 6.65
N TYR A 22 3.94 4.37 5.91
CA TYR A 22 3.09 5.34 5.23
C TYR A 22 1.63 4.97 5.46
N PRO A 23 1.10 5.28 6.64
CA PRO A 23 -0.24 4.81 7.02
C PRO A 23 -1.36 5.26 6.08
N SER A 24 -1.14 6.32 5.34
CA SER A 24 -2.16 6.78 4.40
C SER A 24 -2.22 5.89 3.16
N VAL A 25 -1.24 5.02 2.96
CA VAL A 25 -1.22 4.13 1.80
C VAL A 25 -1.78 2.79 2.24
N THR A 26 -2.99 2.50 1.81
CA THR A 26 -3.65 1.25 2.15
C THR A 26 -4.34 0.68 0.92
N ALA A 27 -4.64 -0.61 0.97
CA ALA A 27 -5.34 -1.27 -0.10
C ALA A 27 -6.13 -2.43 0.47
N THR A 28 -7.21 -2.79 -0.20
CA THR A 28 -8.02 -3.91 0.23
C THR A 28 -8.17 -4.89 -0.93
N GLY A 29 -8.40 -6.14 -0.59
CA GLY A 29 -8.61 -7.18 -1.59
C GLY A 29 -9.33 -8.34 -0.98
N ARG A 30 -9.71 -9.28 -1.80
CA ARG A 30 -10.43 -10.46 -1.33
C ARG A 30 -9.50 -11.55 -0.83
N THR A 31 -8.22 -11.44 -1.15
CA THR A 31 -7.21 -12.36 -0.67
C THR A 31 -6.03 -11.54 -0.20
N GLU A 32 -5.18 -12.18 0.62
CA GLU A 32 -3.96 -11.50 1.06
C GLU A 32 -3.12 -11.09 -0.13
N LYS A 33 -3.00 -11.99 -1.08
CA LYS A 33 -2.19 -11.72 -2.25
C LYS A 33 -2.71 -10.52 -3.03
N GLU A 34 -4.02 -10.46 -3.18
CA GLU A 34 -4.63 -9.35 -3.90
C GLU A 34 -4.41 -8.03 -3.16
N ALA A 35 -4.64 -8.05 -1.85
CA ALA A 35 -4.45 -6.84 -1.06
C ALA A 35 -3.01 -6.35 -1.12
N LEU A 36 -2.06 -7.28 -1.03
CA LEU A 36 -0.65 -6.91 -1.08
C LEU A 36 -0.27 -6.37 -2.45
N GLY A 37 -0.79 -7.00 -3.51
CA GLY A 37 -0.51 -6.53 -4.85
C GLY A 37 -1.02 -5.12 -5.08
N LEU A 38 -2.23 -4.86 -4.61
CA LEU A 38 -2.82 -3.54 -4.75
C LEU A 38 -2.06 -2.52 -3.91
N LEU A 39 -1.60 -2.95 -2.74
CA LEU A 39 -0.82 -2.06 -1.89
C LEU A 39 0.48 -1.65 -2.59
N MET A 40 1.12 -2.60 -3.24
CA MET A 40 2.35 -2.30 -3.96
C MET A 40 2.10 -1.28 -5.06
N GLN A 41 0.97 -1.39 -5.75
CA GLN A 41 0.62 -0.42 -6.77
C GLN A 41 0.37 0.95 -6.17
N ALA A 42 -0.31 0.97 -5.03
CA ALA A 42 -0.58 2.24 -4.35
C ALA A 42 0.72 2.88 -3.89
N MET A 43 1.66 2.07 -3.39
CA MET A 43 2.95 2.58 -2.97
C MET A 43 3.71 3.17 -4.15
N ASP A 44 3.65 2.49 -5.27
CA ASP A 44 4.35 2.98 -6.46
C ASP A 44 3.81 4.34 -6.86
N LYS A 45 2.50 4.50 -6.84
CA LYS A 45 1.88 5.77 -7.16
C LYS A 45 2.29 6.85 -6.17
N TYR A 46 2.30 6.48 -4.90
CA TYR A 46 2.66 7.42 -3.85
C TYR A 46 4.09 7.91 -4.05
N MET A 47 4.99 6.98 -4.32
CA MET A 47 6.40 7.32 -4.51
C MET A 47 6.59 8.20 -5.73
N ARG A 48 5.87 7.91 -6.79
CA ARG A 48 5.98 8.71 -8.01
C ARG A 48 5.45 10.12 -7.78
N ALA A 49 4.38 10.25 -7.02
CA ALA A 49 3.83 11.56 -6.72
C ALA A 49 4.82 12.36 -5.89
N GLN A 50 5.49 11.71 -4.95
CA GLN A 50 6.48 12.39 -4.14
C GLN A 50 7.67 12.85 -4.98
N ALA A 51 8.13 11.98 -5.85
CA ALA A 51 9.26 12.31 -6.70
C ALA A 51 8.92 13.48 -7.61
N LYS A 52 7.71 13.47 -8.12
CA LYS A 52 7.27 14.52 -9.02
C LYS A 52 7.19 15.85 -8.29
N GLU A 53 6.71 15.80 -7.07
CA GLU A 53 6.55 16.98 -6.27
C GLU A 53 7.88 17.61 -5.94
N HIS A 54 8.84 16.77 -5.63
CA HIS A 54 10.17 17.25 -5.30
C HIS A 54 11.00 17.52 -6.53
N GLY A 55 10.56 17.05 -7.66
CA GLY A 55 11.12 17.32 -8.94
C GLY A 55 12.59 17.57 -8.94
N PRO A 56 13.25 17.14 -9.94
CA PRO A 56 14.65 17.51 -10.10
C PRO A 56 14.61 18.93 -10.52
N ARG A 57 15.38 19.46 -10.41
CA ARG A 57 15.32 20.71 -10.76
C ARG A 57 16.11 21.02 -11.53
#